data_e6dda4ab7a21d5812578945e105d1ecd
#
_entry.id   e6dda4ab7a21d5812578945e105d1ecd
#
_cell.length_a   1.000
_cell.length_b   1.000
_cell.length_c   1.000
_cell.angle_alpha   90.00
_cell.angle_beta   90.00
_cell.angle_gamma   90.00
#
_symmetry.space_group_name_H-M   'P 1'
#
loop_
_entity.id
_entity.type
_entity.pdbx_description
1 polymer ?
#
loop_
_entity_poly.entity_id
_entity_poly.type
_entity_poly.pdbx_seq_one_letter_code
_entity_poly.pdbx_strand_id
1 'polypeptide(L)'
;MFTPHNIPSNETSPTSRSLIEQLTRRHFFGRTAAGIGTAALAALLGREGLAAPIAASGKGILEGTHFPAKAKRVIYLFMSGGPSQLDLFDHKPGLADKRGTELPASIRMGQRITGMTSGQKTLPVAPSIFNFKQHGQSGSWVSDLLPHTASITDDIAICRSLNTEAINHDPATTFLQTGSQQPGRPSLGAWLSYGLGRANDNLPAFIVMISQGSGNKTDQPIFSRLWGSGFIPTEHQGVRFRSGDDPVLYLSNPPGIDGAVRRRMLDKVGQLNEIAKESFGDPEIDTRIAQYEMAYRMQTSVPDLTDLSKETKETIDMYGINDSGVDGGFARNCLLARRMAERGVRFIQLMHRGWDQHGGLPGQIRGQCKDVDQPSAALVKDLKARGLLEDTLVIWGGEFGRTVYSQGALTENNYGRDHHGRCYSMWMAGGGSKPGITFGETDDFGYNVVKDSVPVHDWNATILRLLGIDHTKLTFRFQGRDFRLTDVEGEVKQGLIA
;
A
#
# COMPACT_ATOMS: atom_id res chain seq x y z
N MET A 1 -12.71 -48.21 -69.09
CA MET A 1 -14.01 -48.28 -68.41
C MET A 1 -13.91 -47.60 -67.06
N PHE A 2 -14.21 -46.33 -67.05
CA PHE A 2 -14.47 -45.57 -65.77
C PHE A 2 -15.54 -44.53 -66.06
N THR A 3 -16.66 -44.68 -65.39
CA THR A 3 -17.82 -43.84 -65.46
C THR A 3 -17.57 -42.51 -64.65
N PRO A 4 -18.12 -41.39 -65.10
CA PRO A 4 -17.97 -40.08 -64.37
C PRO A 4 -18.94 -40.04 -63.21
N HIS A 5 -18.42 -39.70 -62.02
CA HIS A 5 -19.25 -39.44 -60.86
C HIS A 5 -19.72 -37.95 -60.84
N ASN A 6 -21.02 -37.81 -60.62
CA ASN A 6 -21.76 -36.60 -60.38
C ASN A 6 -21.17 -35.81 -59.20
N ILE A 7 -21.09 -34.49 -59.36
CA ILE A 7 -20.89 -33.51 -58.30
C ILE A 7 -22.28 -33.16 -57.75
N PRO A 8 -22.55 -33.35 -56.45
CA PRO A 8 -23.79 -32.91 -55.85
C PRO A 8 -23.70 -31.42 -55.51
N SER A 9 -24.79 -30.73 -55.75
CA SER A 9 -25.16 -29.36 -55.45
C SER A 9 -24.95 -28.96 -53.97
N ASN A 10 -24.54 -27.73 -53.74
CA ASN A 10 -24.42 -27.03 -52.46
C ASN A 10 -25.65 -27.21 -51.57
N GLU A 11 -25.60 -28.16 -50.65
CA GLU A 11 -26.47 -28.16 -49.47
C GLU A 11 -25.64 -27.67 -48.27
N THR A 12 -25.98 -26.50 -47.76
CA THR A 12 -25.52 -25.98 -46.51
C THR A 12 -25.80 -27.01 -45.41
N SER A 13 -24.76 -27.49 -44.72
CA SER A 13 -24.86 -28.55 -43.73
C SER A 13 -25.83 -28.13 -42.58
N PRO A 14 -26.55 -29.09 -42.01
CA PRO A 14 -27.48 -28.80 -40.88
C PRO A 14 -26.85 -28.14 -39.68
N THR A 15 -25.53 -28.32 -39.49
CA THR A 15 -24.73 -27.71 -38.43
C THR A 15 -24.58 -26.21 -38.57
N SER A 16 -24.45 -25.67 -39.79
CA SER A 16 -24.32 -24.23 -40.01
C SER A 16 -25.62 -23.46 -39.75
N ARG A 17 -26.77 -24.02 -40.12
CA ARG A 17 -28.08 -23.43 -39.80
C ARG A 17 -28.37 -23.43 -38.31
N SER A 18 -28.09 -24.52 -37.61
CA SER A 18 -28.26 -24.62 -36.15
C SER A 18 -27.40 -23.62 -35.40
N LEU A 19 -26.16 -23.39 -35.85
CA LEU A 19 -25.25 -22.42 -35.22
C LEU A 19 -25.70 -20.98 -35.42
N ILE A 20 -26.20 -20.64 -36.60
CA ILE A 20 -26.76 -19.32 -36.91
C ILE A 20 -28.06 -19.06 -36.11
N GLU A 21 -28.95 -20.05 -36.00
CA GLU A 21 -30.16 -19.97 -35.19
C GLU A 21 -29.84 -19.86 -33.68
N GLN A 22 -28.83 -20.55 -33.19
CA GLN A 22 -28.38 -20.43 -31.79
C GLN A 22 -27.74 -19.07 -31.51
N LEU A 23 -26.95 -18.52 -32.43
CA LEU A 23 -26.36 -17.17 -32.32
C LEU A 23 -27.45 -16.10 -32.36
N THR A 24 -28.49 -16.27 -33.21
CA THR A 24 -29.60 -15.33 -33.32
C THR A 24 -30.50 -15.36 -32.08
N ARG A 25 -30.75 -16.54 -31.49
CA ARG A 25 -31.48 -16.70 -30.24
C ARG A 25 -30.70 -16.09 -29.06
N ARG A 26 -29.41 -16.34 -28.93
CA ARG A 26 -28.55 -15.70 -27.89
C ARG A 26 -28.55 -14.18 -28.04
N HIS A 27 -28.47 -13.65 -29.26
CA HIS A 27 -28.54 -12.22 -29.51
C HIS A 27 -29.93 -11.63 -29.20
N PHE A 28 -31.02 -12.34 -29.54
CA PHE A 28 -32.35 -11.93 -29.24
C PHE A 28 -32.65 -11.93 -27.74
N PHE A 29 -32.33 -13.01 -27.03
CA PHE A 29 -32.53 -13.07 -25.58
C PHE A 29 -31.53 -12.19 -24.82
N GLY A 30 -30.33 -11.98 -25.32
CA GLY A 30 -29.37 -11.03 -24.76
C GLY A 30 -29.83 -9.58 -24.87
N ARG A 31 -30.40 -9.20 -26.01
CA ARG A 31 -30.93 -7.85 -26.22
C ARG A 31 -32.27 -7.56 -25.52
N THR A 32 -33.19 -8.53 -25.48
CA THR A 32 -34.45 -8.37 -24.74
C THR A 32 -34.24 -8.46 -23.23
N ALA A 33 -33.39 -9.32 -22.73
CA ALA A 33 -33.03 -9.36 -21.31
C ALA A 33 -32.23 -8.12 -20.89
N ALA A 34 -31.32 -7.63 -21.72
CA ALA A 34 -30.60 -6.39 -21.49
C ALA A 34 -31.58 -5.17 -21.61
N GLY A 35 -32.50 -5.15 -22.56
CA GLY A 35 -33.47 -4.07 -22.73
C GLY A 35 -34.46 -3.96 -21.57
N ILE A 36 -35.01 -5.07 -21.11
CA ILE A 36 -35.95 -5.11 -19.97
C ILE A 36 -35.18 -4.97 -18.64
N GLY A 37 -34.02 -5.62 -18.53
CA GLY A 37 -33.15 -5.52 -17.35
C GLY A 37 -32.55 -4.12 -17.19
N THR A 38 -32.12 -3.46 -18.27
CA THR A 38 -31.59 -2.08 -18.22
C THR A 38 -32.71 -1.07 -18.02
N ALA A 39 -33.92 -1.25 -18.59
CA ALA A 39 -35.07 -0.38 -18.29
C ALA A 39 -35.54 -0.53 -16.82
N ALA A 40 -35.57 -1.76 -16.30
CA ALA A 40 -35.86 -2.02 -14.88
C ALA A 40 -34.74 -1.51 -13.95
N LEU A 41 -33.48 -1.69 -14.32
CA LEU A 41 -32.35 -1.18 -13.60
C LEU A 41 -32.25 0.36 -13.69
N ALA A 42 -32.49 0.95 -14.85
CA ALA A 42 -32.57 2.40 -15.02
C ALA A 42 -33.76 3.02 -14.25
N ALA A 43 -34.91 2.31 -14.17
CA ALA A 43 -36.04 2.73 -13.35
C ALA A 43 -35.75 2.56 -11.83
N LEU A 44 -34.97 1.57 -11.43
CA LEU A 44 -34.48 1.38 -10.06
C LEU A 44 -33.40 2.40 -9.71
N LEU A 45 -32.44 2.64 -10.60
CA LEU A 45 -31.36 3.61 -10.44
C LEU A 45 -31.85 5.07 -10.57
N GLY A 46 -32.89 5.32 -11.34
CA GLY A 46 -33.57 6.62 -11.42
C GLY A 46 -34.42 6.96 -10.18
N ARG A 47 -34.74 5.97 -9.35
CA ARG A 47 -35.39 6.16 -8.03
C ARG A 47 -34.39 6.33 -6.89
N GLU A 48 -33.17 5.79 -7.04
CA GLU A 48 -32.06 5.97 -6.10
C GLU A 48 -31.10 7.01 -6.73
N GLY A 49 -31.41 8.29 -6.53
CA GLY A 49 -30.69 9.39 -7.13
C GLY A 49 -29.19 9.25 -7.11
N LEU A 50 -28.58 9.46 -8.27
CA LEU A 50 -27.22 9.83 -8.56
C LEU A 50 -26.19 8.68 -8.42
N ALA A 51 -25.86 8.05 -9.56
CA ALA A 51 -24.51 7.54 -9.74
C ALA A 51 -23.53 8.68 -9.38
N ALA A 52 -22.57 8.41 -8.51
CA ALA A 52 -21.53 9.37 -8.19
C ALA A 52 -20.91 9.88 -9.50
N PRO A 53 -20.66 11.18 -9.66
CA PRO A 53 -20.09 11.71 -10.88
C PRO A 53 -18.78 10.99 -11.17
N ILE A 54 -18.66 10.36 -12.35
CA ILE A 54 -17.42 9.76 -12.81
C ILE A 54 -16.49 10.92 -13.13
N ALA A 55 -15.41 11.05 -12.37
CA ALA A 55 -14.40 12.06 -12.65
C ALA A 55 -13.84 11.85 -14.06
N ALA A 56 -13.60 12.94 -14.79
CA ALA A 56 -12.91 12.86 -16.07
C ALA A 56 -11.57 12.15 -15.87
N SER A 57 -11.21 11.22 -16.78
CA SER A 57 -10.02 10.38 -16.66
C SER A 57 -8.78 11.17 -16.19
N GLY A 58 -8.20 10.74 -15.08
CA GLY A 58 -7.02 11.36 -14.47
C GLY A 58 -7.28 12.55 -13.53
N LYS A 59 -8.50 13.09 -13.46
CA LYS A 59 -8.89 14.06 -12.44
C LYS A 59 -9.50 13.32 -11.24
N GLY A 60 -9.25 13.84 -10.03
CA GLY A 60 -9.93 13.35 -8.84
C GLY A 60 -11.39 13.84 -8.80
N ILE A 61 -12.19 13.20 -7.96
CA ILE A 61 -13.59 13.60 -7.74
C ILE A 61 -13.70 14.94 -7.00
N LEU A 62 -12.66 15.31 -6.24
CA LEU A 62 -12.62 16.56 -5.53
C LEU A 62 -12.17 17.67 -6.48
N GLU A 63 -13.00 18.71 -6.66
CA GLU A 63 -12.61 19.93 -7.41
C GLU A 63 -11.51 20.72 -6.70
N GLY A 64 -11.37 20.52 -5.39
CA GLY A 64 -10.34 21.08 -4.53
C GLY A 64 -10.31 20.34 -3.20
N THR A 65 -9.26 20.57 -2.40
CA THR A 65 -9.15 19.97 -1.07
C THR A 65 -10.11 20.65 -0.08
N HIS A 66 -10.62 19.90 0.89
CA HIS A 66 -11.53 20.41 1.92
C HIS A 66 -10.83 21.39 2.90
N PHE A 67 -9.51 21.22 3.05
CA PHE A 67 -8.64 22.04 3.89
C PHE A 67 -7.38 22.40 3.10
N PRO A 68 -6.62 23.43 3.46
CA PRO A 68 -5.30 23.64 2.92
C PRO A 68 -4.44 22.39 3.08
N ALA A 69 -4.06 21.77 1.96
CA ALA A 69 -3.23 20.57 1.96
C ALA A 69 -1.81 20.91 2.40
N LYS A 70 -1.28 20.18 3.37
CA LYS A 70 0.12 20.22 3.79
C LYS A 70 0.96 19.28 2.92
N ALA A 71 0.45 18.08 2.67
CA ALA A 71 1.05 17.11 1.77
C ALA A 71 0.37 17.12 0.40
N LYS A 72 1.16 17.01 -0.65
CA LYS A 72 0.68 16.78 -2.03
C LYS A 72 0.79 15.31 -2.44
N ARG A 73 1.70 14.56 -1.79
CA ARG A 73 2.02 13.17 -2.07
C ARG A 73 2.43 12.40 -0.84
N VAL A 74 2.38 11.07 -0.94
CA VAL A 74 2.75 10.16 0.15
C VAL A 74 3.75 9.13 -0.38
N ILE A 75 4.79 8.86 0.39
CA ILE A 75 5.67 7.70 0.23
C ILE A 75 5.48 6.83 1.48
N TYR A 76 4.94 5.63 1.32
CA TYR A 76 4.66 4.72 2.41
C TYR A 76 5.64 3.55 2.41
N LEU A 77 6.56 3.55 3.37
CA LEU A 77 7.53 2.49 3.63
C LEU A 77 6.88 1.45 4.56
N PHE A 78 6.21 0.46 3.96
CA PHE A 78 5.45 -0.54 4.69
C PHE A 78 6.32 -1.77 5.01
N MET A 79 6.56 -2.00 6.29
CA MET A 79 7.37 -3.09 6.84
C MET A 79 6.48 -4.29 7.14
N SER A 80 6.24 -5.14 6.13
CA SER A 80 5.32 -6.27 6.23
C SER A 80 5.84 -7.36 7.17
N GLY A 81 5.03 -7.65 8.17
CA GLY A 81 5.31 -8.68 9.18
C GLY A 81 5.43 -8.15 10.61
N GLY A 82 5.05 -6.91 10.89
CA GLY A 82 4.96 -6.38 12.25
C GLY A 82 6.30 -6.16 12.94
N PRO A 83 7.01 -5.05 12.64
CA PRO A 83 8.26 -4.70 13.32
C PRO A 83 8.11 -4.61 14.84
N SER A 84 9.07 -5.18 15.58
CA SER A 84 9.05 -5.17 17.04
C SER A 84 9.31 -3.77 17.61
N GLN A 85 8.26 -3.11 18.12
CA GLN A 85 8.38 -1.80 18.77
C GLN A 85 9.37 -1.81 19.94
N LEU A 86 9.39 -2.91 20.70
CA LEU A 86 10.25 -3.08 21.87
C LEU A 86 11.75 -3.16 21.53
N ASP A 87 12.07 -3.58 20.30
CA ASP A 87 13.45 -3.72 19.86
C ASP A 87 13.92 -2.54 19.00
N LEU A 88 13.01 -1.59 18.63
CA LEU A 88 13.32 -0.47 17.72
C LEU A 88 13.12 0.92 18.34
N PHE A 89 11.95 1.21 18.95
CA PHE A 89 11.56 2.57 19.34
C PHE A 89 11.00 2.70 20.76
N ASP A 90 10.48 1.63 21.34
CA ASP A 90 9.81 1.65 22.64
C ASP A 90 10.71 1.07 23.75
N HIS A 91 11.72 1.85 24.14
CA HIS A 91 12.69 1.48 25.16
C HIS A 91 12.06 1.31 26.54
N LYS A 92 12.24 0.12 27.14
CA LYS A 92 11.70 -0.27 28.45
C LYS A 92 12.82 -0.81 29.36
N PRO A 93 13.67 0.10 29.93
CA PRO A 93 14.82 -0.33 30.75
C PRO A 93 14.42 -1.15 31.99
N GLY A 94 13.24 -0.88 32.58
CA GLY A 94 12.71 -1.63 33.72
C GLY A 94 12.34 -3.09 33.45
N LEU A 95 12.45 -3.55 32.19
CA LEU A 95 12.27 -4.95 31.85
C LEU A 95 13.53 -5.80 32.04
N ALA A 96 14.72 -5.20 32.15
CA ALA A 96 15.98 -5.93 32.25
C ALA A 96 15.95 -6.99 33.38
N ASP A 97 15.51 -6.58 34.57
CA ASP A 97 15.42 -7.44 35.74
C ASP A 97 14.22 -8.42 35.73
N LYS A 98 13.35 -8.31 34.72
CA LYS A 98 12.15 -9.15 34.57
C LYS A 98 12.32 -10.30 33.58
N ARG A 99 13.54 -10.46 33.03
CA ARG A 99 13.78 -11.51 32.03
C ARG A 99 13.39 -12.89 32.55
N GLY A 100 12.56 -13.61 31.80
CA GLY A 100 12.08 -14.95 32.14
C GLY A 100 10.99 -15.01 33.20
N THR A 101 10.61 -13.88 33.82
CA THR A 101 9.46 -13.85 34.74
C THR A 101 8.16 -13.94 33.95
N GLU A 102 7.10 -14.46 34.56
CA GLU A 102 5.78 -14.54 33.94
C GLU A 102 5.19 -13.13 33.70
N LEU A 103 4.58 -12.91 32.54
CA LEU A 103 3.86 -11.66 32.25
C LEU A 103 2.71 -11.48 33.23
N PRO A 104 2.67 -10.39 34.04
CA PRO A 104 1.63 -10.20 35.04
C PRO A 104 0.21 -10.19 34.44
N ALA A 105 -0.72 -10.86 35.10
CA ALA A 105 -2.12 -10.88 34.67
C ALA A 105 -2.73 -9.48 34.60
N SER A 106 -2.29 -8.55 35.46
CA SER A 106 -2.70 -7.13 35.44
C SER A 106 -2.26 -6.39 34.19
N ILE A 107 -1.14 -6.78 33.55
CA ILE A 107 -0.67 -6.21 32.27
C ILE A 107 -1.41 -6.87 31.12
N ARG A 108 -1.57 -8.19 31.15
CA ARG A 108 -2.29 -8.93 30.13
C ARG A 108 -3.78 -8.55 30.05
N MET A 109 -4.42 -8.25 31.18
CA MET A 109 -5.83 -7.82 31.28
C MET A 109 -6.82 -8.74 30.55
N GLY A 110 -6.61 -10.06 30.60
CA GLY A 110 -7.47 -11.02 29.90
C GLY A 110 -7.42 -10.96 28.37
N GLN A 111 -6.45 -10.28 27.77
CA GLN A 111 -6.29 -10.21 26.32
C GLN A 111 -6.20 -11.60 25.71
N ARG A 112 -6.87 -11.79 24.57
CA ARG A 112 -6.76 -12.99 23.76
C ARG A 112 -5.31 -13.13 23.26
N ILE A 113 -4.71 -14.28 23.52
CA ILE A 113 -3.44 -14.69 22.93
C ILE A 113 -3.68 -15.38 21.59
N THR A 114 -2.68 -15.32 20.69
CA THR A 114 -2.80 -15.98 19.39
C THR A 114 -2.76 -17.50 19.54
N GLY A 115 -3.17 -18.23 18.49
CA GLY A 115 -3.07 -19.68 18.46
C GLY A 115 -1.63 -20.20 18.59
N MET A 116 -0.64 -19.37 18.26
CA MET A 116 0.78 -19.75 18.29
C MET A 116 1.35 -19.85 19.70
N THR A 117 0.85 -19.04 20.64
CA THR A 117 1.32 -19.03 22.04
C THR A 117 0.30 -19.51 23.02
N SER A 118 -0.96 -19.77 22.62
CA SER A 118 -2.03 -20.24 23.50
C SER A 118 -1.74 -21.57 24.19
N GLY A 119 -0.88 -22.42 23.60
CA GLY A 119 -0.43 -23.68 24.19
C GLY A 119 0.81 -23.57 25.09
N GLN A 120 1.40 -22.38 25.25
CA GLN A 120 2.54 -22.19 26.17
C GLN A 120 2.05 -22.18 27.61
N LYS A 121 2.81 -22.89 28.48
CA LYS A 121 2.51 -22.94 29.93
C LYS A 121 2.77 -21.61 30.60
N THR A 122 3.74 -20.85 30.11
CA THR A 122 4.20 -19.57 30.65
C THR A 122 4.40 -18.57 29.54
N LEU A 123 4.28 -17.28 29.86
CA LEU A 123 4.54 -16.16 28.96
C LEU A 123 5.76 -15.37 29.47
N PRO A 124 6.99 -15.91 29.29
CA PRO A 124 8.17 -15.35 29.92
C PRO A 124 8.55 -14.00 29.27
N VAL A 125 8.67 -12.96 30.09
CA VAL A 125 9.08 -11.63 29.65
C VAL A 125 10.46 -11.72 28.98
N ALA A 126 10.57 -11.16 27.79
CA ALA A 126 11.77 -11.11 26.97
C ALA A 126 12.17 -9.65 26.72
N PRO A 127 12.97 -9.01 27.58
CA PRO A 127 13.50 -7.68 27.33
C PRO A 127 14.31 -7.65 26.04
N SER A 128 14.32 -6.51 25.36
CA SER A 128 15.23 -6.29 24.24
C SER A 128 16.69 -6.49 24.68
N ILE A 129 17.49 -7.12 23.82
CA ILE A 129 18.94 -7.27 24.03
C ILE A 129 19.74 -6.16 23.32
N PHE A 130 19.06 -5.24 22.65
CA PHE A 130 19.68 -4.14 21.93
C PHE A 130 19.82 -2.91 22.82
N ASN A 131 20.85 -2.09 22.53
CA ASN A 131 21.07 -0.86 23.25
C ASN A 131 20.20 0.26 22.65
N PHE A 132 19.78 1.16 23.51
CA PHE A 132 19.03 2.34 23.12
C PHE A 132 19.78 3.59 23.56
N LYS A 133 19.67 4.65 22.76
CA LYS A 133 20.16 5.98 23.10
C LYS A 133 19.09 7.02 22.74
N GLN A 134 19.16 8.15 23.42
CA GLN A 134 18.36 9.33 23.06
C GLN A 134 19.04 10.09 21.94
N HIS A 135 18.25 10.52 20.96
CA HIS A 135 18.69 11.22 19.77
C HIS A 135 17.83 12.45 19.50
N GLY A 136 18.42 13.42 18.78
CA GLY A 136 17.77 14.67 18.45
C GLY A 136 17.53 15.58 19.64
N GLN A 137 16.93 16.75 19.39
CA GLN A 137 16.60 17.74 20.42
C GLN A 137 15.47 17.26 21.32
N SER A 138 14.56 16.42 20.79
CA SER A 138 13.45 15.84 21.56
C SER A 138 13.88 14.72 22.51
N GLY A 139 15.10 14.20 22.37
CA GLY A 139 15.58 13.07 23.15
C GLY A 139 14.83 11.76 22.84
N SER A 140 14.43 11.55 21.61
CA SER A 140 13.73 10.33 21.20
C SER A 140 14.59 9.09 21.33
N TRP A 141 14.05 8.03 21.96
CA TRP A 141 14.74 6.77 22.11
C TRP A 141 14.75 5.99 20.79
N VAL A 142 15.93 5.59 20.32
CA VAL A 142 16.11 4.75 19.12
C VAL A 142 17.15 3.66 19.44
N SER A 143 16.87 2.45 18.96
CA SER A 143 17.76 1.31 19.07
C SER A 143 19.03 1.50 18.24
N ASP A 144 20.15 0.90 18.70
CA ASP A 144 21.42 0.81 17.96
C ASP A 144 21.31 0.02 16.64
N LEU A 145 20.18 -0.62 16.40
CA LEU A 145 19.83 -1.25 15.11
C LEU A 145 19.53 -0.22 14.00
N LEU A 146 19.22 1.03 14.36
CA LEU A 146 18.74 2.06 13.44
C LEU A 146 19.58 3.36 13.51
N PRO A 147 20.92 3.30 13.30
CA PRO A 147 21.80 4.47 13.45
C PRO A 147 21.52 5.58 12.45
N HIS A 148 21.03 5.26 11.24
CA HIS A 148 20.69 6.27 10.24
C HIS A 148 19.35 6.94 10.56
N THR A 149 18.33 6.18 10.97
CA THR A 149 17.05 6.73 11.46
C THR A 149 17.28 7.61 12.70
N ALA A 150 18.18 7.23 13.59
CA ALA A 150 18.60 8.04 14.73
C ALA A 150 19.13 9.42 14.33
N SER A 151 19.75 9.55 13.15
CA SER A 151 20.28 10.82 12.63
C SER A 151 19.22 11.76 12.04
N ILE A 152 17.97 11.31 11.90
CA ILE A 152 16.84 12.11 11.39
C ILE A 152 15.71 12.29 12.42
N THR A 153 15.96 12.00 13.70
CA THR A 153 14.92 12.07 14.74
C THR A 153 14.29 13.46 14.88
N ASP A 154 15.03 14.52 14.57
CA ASP A 154 14.51 15.89 14.56
C ASP A 154 13.59 16.19 13.34
N ASP A 155 13.57 15.32 12.33
CA ASP A 155 12.75 15.46 11.12
C ASP A 155 11.51 14.56 11.14
N ILE A 156 11.42 13.61 12.11
CA ILE A 156 10.33 12.63 12.16
C ILE A 156 9.46 12.77 13.40
N ALA A 157 8.22 12.36 13.30
CA ALA A 157 7.31 12.11 14.42
C ALA A 157 7.23 10.62 14.67
N ILE A 158 7.73 10.12 15.79
CA ILE A 158 7.63 8.73 16.21
C ILE A 158 6.35 8.55 17.01
N CYS A 159 5.39 7.79 16.50
CA CYS A 159 4.17 7.43 17.20
C CYS A 159 4.32 6.04 17.80
N ARG A 160 4.24 5.90 19.15
CA ARG A 160 4.36 4.63 19.87
C ARG A 160 3.04 4.01 20.31
N SER A 161 1.94 4.71 20.07
CA SER A 161 0.62 4.38 20.58
C SER A 161 -0.37 3.92 19.51
N LEU A 162 0.15 3.51 18.32
CA LEU A 162 -0.73 2.86 17.35
C LEU A 162 -1.26 1.55 17.91
N ASN A 163 -2.48 1.21 17.53
CA ASN A 163 -3.10 -0.06 17.90
C ASN A 163 -4.08 -0.53 16.84
N THR A 164 -4.33 -1.84 16.82
CA THR A 164 -5.23 -2.52 15.90
C THR A 164 -5.95 -3.67 16.60
N GLU A 165 -7.15 -3.98 16.15
CA GLU A 165 -7.92 -5.13 16.62
C GLU A 165 -7.48 -6.44 15.96
N ALA A 166 -6.81 -6.36 14.81
CA ALA A 166 -6.37 -7.50 14.05
C ALA A 166 -5.10 -8.11 14.66
N ILE A 167 -5.06 -9.44 14.78
CA ILE A 167 -3.94 -10.18 15.37
C ILE A 167 -3.21 -11.10 14.37
N ASN A 168 -3.65 -11.15 13.12
CA ASN A 168 -3.01 -11.89 12.04
C ASN A 168 -2.65 -10.94 10.90
N HIS A 169 -1.57 -11.23 10.18
CA HIS A 169 -1.00 -10.36 9.13
C HIS A 169 -2.01 -9.99 8.05
N ASP A 170 -2.71 -10.96 7.47
CA ASP A 170 -3.61 -10.70 6.35
C ASP A 170 -4.75 -9.74 6.70
N PRO A 171 -5.56 -9.97 7.76
CA PRO A 171 -6.57 -9.01 8.18
C PRO A 171 -5.97 -7.69 8.69
N ALA A 172 -4.81 -7.71 9.39
CA ALA A 172 -4.19 -6.48 9.90
C ALA A 172 -3.65 -5.59 8.78
N THR A 173 -2.94 -6.18 7.81
CA THR A 173 -2.46 -5.45 6.63
C THR A 173 -3.63 -4.93 5.80
N THR A 174 -4.66 -5.76 5.59
CA THR A 174 -5.88 -5.36 4.88
C THR A 174 -6.54 -4.19 5.60
N PHE A 175 -6.65 -4.25 6.93
CA PHE A 175 -7.24 -3.20 7.76
C PHE A 175 -6.47 -1.88 7.67
N LEU A 176 -5.15 -1.92 7.82
CA LEU A 176 -4.32 -0.72 7.73
C LEU A 176 -4.41 -0.05 6.35
N GLN A 177 -4.46 -0.87 5.29
CA GLN A 177 -4.49 -0.38 3.91
C GLN A 177 -5.88 0.05 3.43
N THR A 178 -6.97 -0.51 3.97
CA THR A 178 -8.32 -0.33 3.41
C THR A 178 -9.37 0.16 4.40
N GLY A 179 -9.01 0.29 5.69
CA GLY A 179 -9.95 0.61 6.76
C GLY A 179 -10.94 -0.53 7.07
N SER A 180 -10.64 -1.77 6.65
CA SER A 180 -11.46 -2.95 6.94
C SER A 180 -10.61 -4.21 7.01
N GLN A 181 -10.88 -5.09 7.98
CA GLN A 181 -10.24 -6.39 8.05
C GLN A 181 -10.71 -7.33 6.92
N GLN A 182 -11.88 -7.06 6.34
CA GLN A 182 -12.46 -7.83 5.24
C GLN A 182 -11.95 -7.33 3.89
N PRO A 183 -11.54 -8.21 2.97
CA PRO A 183 -11.16 -7.84 1.61
C PRO A 183 -12.32 -7.22 0.83
N GLY A 184 -11.99 -6.49 -0.24
CA GLY A 184 -12.96 -5.94 -1.19
C GLY A 184 -13.16 -4.42 -1.07
N ARG A 185 -12.62 -3.77 -0.04
CA ARG A 185 -12.62 -2.30 0.04
C ARG A 185 -11.44 -1.68 -0.70
N PRO A 186 -11.58 -0.43 -1.20
CA PRO A 186 -10.49 0.29 -1.83
C PRO A 186 -9.33 0.55 -0.86
N SER A 187 -8.10 0.45 -1.36
CA SER A 187 -6.90 0.78 -0.59
C SER A 187 -6.75 2.29 -0.38
N LEU A 188 -5.96 2.70 0.61
CA LEU A 188 -5.61 4.11 0.87
C LEU A 188 -5.13 4.81 -0.41
N GLY A 189 -4.21 4.19 -1.16
CA GLY A 189 -3.72 4.76 -2.42
C GLY A 189 -4.82 4.89 -3.48
N ALA A 190 -5.75 3.94 -3.53
CA ALA A 190 -6.90 4.01 -4.42
C ALA A 190 -7.87 5.14 -4.02
N TRP A 191 -8.13 5.33 -2.73
CA TRP A 191 -8.91 6.46 -2.22
C TRP A 191 -8.26 7.80 -2.55
N LEU A 192 -6.92 7.90 -2.43
CA LEU A 192 -6.19 9.13 -2.79
C LEU A 192 -6.22 9.40 -4.29
N SER A 193 -6.06 8.36 -5.11
CA SER A 193 -6.22 8.46 -6.57
C SER A 193 -7.64 8.90 -6.95
N TYR A 194 -8.66 8.32 -6.33
CA TYR A 194 -10.05 8.69 -6.55
C TYR A 194 -10.34 10.13 -6.11
N GLY A 195 -9.91 10.52 -4.92
CA GLY A 195 -10.17 11.85 -4.38
C GLY A 195 -9.42 12.96 -5.10
N LEU A 196 -8.12 12.80 -5.27
CA LEU A 196 -7.21 13.85 -5.74
C LEU A 196 -6.77 13.71 -7.20
N GLY A 197 -6.98 12.56 -7.82
CA GLY A 197 -6.52 12.28 -9.19
C GLY A 197 -5.01 12.22 -9.34
N ARG A 198 -4.56 12.34 -10.59
CA ARG A 198 -3.15 12.39 -10.97
C ARG A 198 -2.62 13.83 -10.90
N ALA A 199 -1.36 13.99 -10.53
CA ALA A 199 -0.64 15.26 -10.62
C ALA A 199 0.31 15.33 -11.83
N ASN A 200 0.37 14.26 -12.63
CA ASN A 200 1.11 14.17 -13.90
C ASN A 200 0.36 13.27 -14.88
N ASP A 201 0.70 13.37 -16.18
CA ASP A 201 0.02 12.61 -17.23
C ASP A 201 0.77 11.36 -17.69
N ASN A 202 2.01 11.15 -17.26
CA ASN A 202 2.91 10.14 -17.80
C ASN A 202 3.15 8.94 -16.87
N LEU A 203 2.72 9.03 -15.61
CA LEU A 203 2.83 7.99 -14.60
C LEU A 203 1.51 7.80 -13.86
N PRO A 204 1.24 6.58 -13.34
CA PRO A 204 0.06 6.34 -12.51
C PRO A 204 0.05 7.23 -11.25
N ALA A 205 -1.13 7.54 -10.74
CA ALA A 205 -1.27 8.23 -9.45
C ALA A 205 -0.79 7.39 -8.28
N PHE A 206 -0.89 6.07 -8.40
CA PHE A 206 -0.53 5.11 -7.35
C PHE A 206 0.41 4.02 -7.90
N ILE A 207 1.60 3.92 -7.31
CA ILE A 207 2.64 2.94 -7.67
C ILE A 207 3.03 2.12 -6.44
N VAL A 208 3.24 0.81 -6.66
CA VAL A 208 3.65 -0.14 -5.62
C VAL A 208 4.95 -0.83 -6.02
N MET A 209 5.90 -0.90 -5.10
CA MET A 209 7.14 -1.65 -5.24
C MET A 209 7.29 -2.62 -4.07
N ILE A 210 7.81 -3.82 -4.34
CA ILE A 210 7.97 -4.87 -3.32
C ILE A 210 9.44 -5.28 -3.28
N SER A 211 9.98 -5.42 -2.06
CA SER A 211 11.30 -5.98 -1.81
C SER A 211 11.24 -7.06 -0.73
N GLN A 212 12.23 -7.94 -0.75
CA GLN A 212 12.39 -9.01 0.23
C GLN A 212 13.52 -8.67 1.18
N GLY A 213 13.29 -8.79 2.49
CA GLY A 213 14.31 -8.59 3.51
C GLY A 213 15.34 -9.71 3.54
N SER A 214 16.56 -9.38 3.94
CA SER A 214 17.68 -10.32 4.07
C SER A 214 17.62 -11.12 5.37
N GLY A 215 17.02 -10.55 6.42
CA GLY A 215 16.97 -11.14 7.76
C GLY A 215 16.00 -12.31 7.90
N ASN A 216 14.85 -12.25 7.23
CA ASN A 216 13.88 -13.35 7.18
C ASN A 216 13.30 -13.46 5.77
N LYS A 217 13.39 -14.66 5.19
CA LYS A 217 12.89 -14.95 3.83
C LYS A 217 11.55 -15.68 3.81
N THR A 218 11.07 -16.11 4.98
CA THR A 218 9.81 -16.83 5.15
C THR A 218 8.80 -15.92 5.83
N ASP A 219 7.93 -15.30 5.05
CA ASP A 219 6.92 -14.41 5.56
C ASP A 219 5.60 -14.54 4.77
N GLN A 220 4.60 -13.78 5.20
CA GLN A 220 3.28 -13.79 4.58
C GLN A 220 3.35 -13.24 3.14
N PRO A 221 2.60 -13.87 2.19
CA PRO A 221 2.52 -13.35 0.84
C PRO A 221 1.81 -12.00 0.81
N ILE A 222 2.30 -11.10 -0.04
CA ILE A 222 1.68 -9.81 -0.31
C ILE A 222 0.75 -9.96 -1.52
N PHE A 223 -0.55 -9.76 -1.30
CA PHE A 223 -1.58 -9.91 -2.32
C PHE A 223 -1.90 -8.60 -3.04
N SER A 224 -2.22 -8.68 -4.34
CA SER A 224 -2.54 -7.50 -5.16
C SER A 224 -3.76 -6.71 -4.67
N ARG A 225 -4.68 -7.32 -3.92
CA ARG A 225 -5.81 -6.62 -3.31
C ARG A 225 -5.41 -5.51 -2.35
N LEU A 226 -4.19 -5.55 -1.79
CA LEU A 226 -3.69 -4.53 -0.86
C LEU A 226 -3.44 -3.17 -1.52
N TRP A 227 -3.38 -3.13 -2.86
CA TRP A 227 -3.35 -1.90 -3.67
C TRP A 227 -4.48 -1.87 -4.71
N GLY A 228 -5.50 -2.68 -4.50
CA GLY A 228 -6.68 -2.74 -5.37
C GLY A 228 -7.60 -1.55 -5.19
N SER A 229 -8.42 -1.32 -6.21
CA SER A 229 -9.48 -0.30 -6.21
C SER A 229 -10.74 -0.73 -5.43
N GLY A 230 -10.86 -2.02 -5.06
CA GLY A 230 -12.08 -2.51 -4.42
C GLY A 230 -13.31 -2.27 -5.28
N PHE A 231 -14.29 -1.54 -4.75
CA PHE A 231 -15.53 -1.20 -5.44
C PHE A 231 -15.50 0.16 -6.18
N ILE A 232 -14.42 0.95 -6.08
CA ILE A 232 -14.24 2.14 -6.91
C ILE A 232 -13.64 1.78 -8.28
N PRO A 233 -13.73 2.64 -9.33
CA PRO A 233 -13.25 2.30 -10.66
C PRO A 233 -11.81 1.82 -10.70
N THR A 234 -11.53 0.85 -11.58
CA THR A 234 -10.23 0.16 -11.65
C THR A 234 -9.05 1.04 -12.08
N GLU A 235 -9.33 2.23 -12.64
CA GLU A 235 -8.28 3.23 -12.95
C GLU A 235 -7.55 3.76 -11.70
N HIS A 236 -8.14 3.61 -10.52
CA HIS A 236 -7.58 4.08 -9.26
C HIS A 236 -6.71 3.03 -8.53
N GLN A 237 -6.63 1.79 -9.05
CA GLN A 237 -5.77 0.77 -8.44
C GLN A 237 -4.28 1.10 -8.60
N GLY A 238 -3.47 0.55 -7.69
CA GLY A 238 -2.02 0.69 -7.76
C GLY A 238 -1.41 -0.12 -8.89
N VAL A 239 -0.41 0.44 -9.54
CA VAL A 239 0.39 -0.23 -10.57
C VAL A 239 1.67 -0.75 -9.92
N ARG A 240 1.88 -2.07 -9.99
CA ARG A 240 3.08 -2.69 -9.45
C ARG A 240 4.26 -2.48 -10.39
N PHE A 241 5.31 -1.83 -9.88
CA PHE A 241 6.62 -1.78 -10.51
C PHE A 241 7.50 -2.90 -9.97
N ARG A 242 8.24 -3.53 -10.86
CA ARG A 242 9.15 -4.64 -10.57
C ARG A 242 10.59 -4.15 -10.59
N SER A 243 11.45 -4.92 -9.96
CA SER A 243 12.88 -4.82 -10.16
C SER A 243 13.28 -5.45 -11.48
N GLY A 244 14.41 -5.00 -12.07
CA GLY A 244 14.95 -5.53 -13.33
C GLY A 244 14.56 -4.71 -14.56
N ASP A 245 14.84 -5.29 -15.76
CA ASP A 245 14.79 -4.59 -17.05
C ASP A 245 13.36 -4.36 -17.56
N ASP A 246 12.36 -5.07 -16.99
CA ASP A 246 10.94 -4.89 -17.33
C ASP A 246 10.14 -4.44 -16.09
N PRO A 247 10.26 -3.16 -15.70
CA PRO A 247 9.65 -2.63 -14.48
C PRO A 247 8.12 -2.74 -14.44
N VAL A 248 7.48 -2.71 -15.61
CA VAL A 248 6.03 -2.88 -15.76
C VAL A 248 5.78 -3.92 -16.83
N LEU A 249 5.03 -4.98 -16.47
CA LEU A 249 4.74 -6.07 -17.40
C LEU A 249 4.04 -5.58 -18.67
N TYR A 250 4.48 -6.11 -19.81
CA TYR A 250 3.90 -5.83 -21.13
C TYR A 250 3.97 -4.35 -21.55
N LEU A 251 4.86 -3.59 -20.93
CA LEU A 251 5.05 -2.18 -21.27
C LEU A 251 5.74 -2.02 -22.64
N SER A 252 6.77 -2.81 -22.89
CA SER A 252 7.51 -2.82 -24.15
C SER A 252 6.66 -3.34 -25.32
N ASN A 253 6.95 -2.82 -26.52
CA ASN A 253 6.29 -3.33 -27.72
C ASN A 253 6.82 -4.72 -28.09
N PRO A 254 5.96 -5.63 -28.59
CA PRO A 254 6.44 -6.89 -29.18
C PRO A 254 7.39 -6.66 -30.36
N PRO A 255 8.28 -7.61 -30.67
CA PRO A 255 9.14 -7.52 -31.84
C PRO A 255 8.34 -7.23 -33.12
N GLY A 256 8.80 -6.26 -33.92
CA GLY A 256 8.13 -5.84 -35.15
C GLY A 256 7.04 -4.77 -35.00
N ILE A 257 6.72 -4.37 -33.78
CA ILE A 257 5.79 -3.26 -33.50
C ILE A 257 6.59 -2.05 -33.02
N ASP A 258 6.67 -1.01 -33.83
CA ASP A 258 7.25 0.28 -33.42
C ASP A 258 6.21 1.18 -32.73
N GLY A 259 6.65 2.31 -32.17
CA GLY A 259 5.78 3.25 -31.47
C GLY A 259 4.68 3.83 -32.34
N ALA A 260 4.93 4.05 -33.63
CA ALA A 260 3.94 4.60 -34.57
C ALA A 260 2.85 3.56 -34.89
N VAL A 261 3.25 2.30 -35.08
CA VAL A 261 2.31 1.20 -35.25
C VAL A 261 1.47 1.05 -33.99
N ARG A 262 2.12 1.03 -32.81
CA ARG A 262 1.41 0.93 -31.53
C ARG A 262 0.40 2.07 -31.35
N ARG A 263 0.77 3.32 -31.66
CA ARG A 263 -0.16 4.46 -31.59
C ARG A 263 -1.40 4.25 -32.44
N ARG A 264 -1.20 3.87 -33.72
CA ARG A 264 -2.34 3.60 -34.62
C ARG A 264 -3.25 2.46 -34.12
N MET A 265 -2.66 1.42 -33.50
CA MET A 265 -3.44 0.33 -32.91
C MET A 265 -4.30 0.86 -31.76
N LEU A 266 -3.73 1.66 -30.85
CA LEU A 266 -4.46 2.25 -29.73
C LEU A 266 -5.56 3.21 -30.19
N ASP A 267 -5.30 4.03 -31.22
CA ASP A 267 -6.31 4.91 -31.80
C ASP A 267 -7.51 4.13 -32.36
N LYS A 268 -7.24 2.98 -33.01
CA LYS A 268 -8.31 2.09 -33.50
C LYS A 268 -9.07 1.38 -32.37
N VAL A 269 -8.37 0.91 -31.36
CA VAL A 269 -9.03 0.34 -30.16
C VAL A 269 -9.88 1.40 -29.46
N GLY A 270 -9.39 2.64 -29.35
CA GLY A 270 -10.14 3.76 -28.80
C GLY A 270 -11.44 4.02 -29.58
N GLN A 271 -11.36 4.07 -30.92
CA GLN A 271 -12.54 4.23 -31.78
C GLN A 271 -13.58 3.10 -31.59
N LEU A 272 -13.12 1.85 -31.49
CA LEU A 272 -14.01 0.71 -31.24
C LEU A 272 -14.66 0.78 -29.84
N ASN A 273 -13.91 1.22 -28.85
CA ASN A 273 -14.41 1.39 -27.50
C ASN A 273 -15.43 2.51 -27.40
N GLU A 274 -15.26 3.64 -28.12
CA GLU A 274 -16.28 4.69 -28.18
C GLU A 274 -17.60 4.19 -28.80
N ILE A 275 -17.53 3.41 -29.89
CA ILE A 275 -18.72 2.77 -30.48
C ILE A 275 -19.40 1.82 -29.47
N ALA A 276 -18.60 1.05 -28.72
CA ALA A 276 -19.11 0.17 -27.67
C ALA A 276 -19.76 0.97 -26.54
N LYS A 277 -19.16 2.10 -26.14
CA LYS A 277 -19.71 3.01 -25.12
C LYS A 277 -21.05 3.59 -25.53
N GLU A 278 -21.17 4.09 -26.76
CA GLU A 278 -22.45 4.57 -27.31
C GLU A 278 -23.53 3.49 -27.31
N SER A 279 -23.15 2.22 -27.53
CA SER A 279 -24.06 1.09 -27.63
C SER A 279 -24.45 0.52 -26.25
N PHE A 280 -23.55 0.47 -25.28
CA PHE A 280 -23.71 -0.23 -23.99
C PHE A 280 -23.79 0.72 -22.79
N GLY A 281 -23.24 1.93 -22.89
CA GLY A 281 -23.23 2.92 -21.80
C GLY A 281 -22.42 2.50 -20.57
N ASP A 282 -21.47 1.54 -20.71
CA ASP A 282 -20.68 1.02 -19.61
C ASP A 282 -19.50 1.98 -19.30
N PRO A 283 -19.44 2.59 -18.09
CA PRO A 283 -18.38 3.52 -17.71
C PRO A 283 -16.99 2.89 -17.62
N GLU A 284 -16.88 1.56 -17.46
CA GLU A 284 -15.59 0.86 -17.50
C GLU A 284 -14.88 0.94 -18.87
N ILE A 285 -15.60 1.26 -19.93
CA ILE A 285 -15.02 1.49 -21.26
C ILE A 285 -14.09 2.71 -21.22
N ASP A 286 -14.48 3.81 -20.60
CA ASP A 286 -13.64 5.00 -20.42
C ASP A 286 -12.40 4.69 -19.60
N THR A 287 -12.56 3.91 -18.53
CA THR A 287 -11.46 3.42 -17.71
C THR A 287 -10.44 2.64 -18.52
N ARG A 288 -10.89 1.74 -19.42
CA ARG A 288 -9.99 0.95 -20.29
C ARG A 288 -9.26 1.82 -21.30
N ILE A 289 -9.93 2.78 -21.92
CA ILE A 289 -9.28 3.74 -22.83
C ILE A 289 -8.17 4.49 -22.08
N ALA A 290 -8.47 5.00 -20.90
CA ALA A 290 -7.52 5.71 -20.06
C ALA A 290 -6.32 4.85 -19.64
N GLN A 291 -6.54 3.57 -19.33
CA GLN A 291 -5.48 2.62 -18.99
C GLN A 291 -4.54 2.36 -20.19
N TYR A 292 -5.08 2.18 -21.41
CA TYR A 292 -4.27 2.01 -22.61
C TYR A 292 -3.42 3.25 -22.94
N GLU A 293 -4.00 4.44 -22.81
CA GLU A 293 -3.30 5.71 -23.00
C GLU A 293 -2.18 5.88 -21.97
N MET A 294 -2.44 5.55 -20.70
CA MET A 294 -1.44 5.58 -19.64
C MET A 294 -0.31 4.60 -19.93
N ALA A 295 -0.62 3.35 -20.30
CA ALA A 295 0.39 2.35 -20.62
C ALA A 295 1.28 2.81 -21.79
N TYR A 296 0.71 3.46 -22.80
CA TYR A 296 1.49 4.02 -23.92
C TYR A 296 2.47 5.13 -23.46
N ARG A 297 2.01 6.09 -22.65
CA ARG A 297 2.86 7.16 -22.12
C ARG A 297 3.98 6.59 -21.23
N MET A 298 3.68 5.55 -20.47
CA MET A 298 4.64 4.87 -19.61
C MET A 298 5.78 4.20 -20.39
N GLN A 299 5.59 3.83 -21.67
CA GLN A 299 6.65 3.26 -22.51
C GLN A 299 7.89 4.16 -22.62
N THR A 300 7.70 5.47 -22.55
CA THR A 300 8.82 6.43 -22.58
C THR A 300 9.23 6.86 -21.18
N SER A 301 8.27 7.10 -20.29
CA SER A 301 8.54 7.68 -18.97
C SER A 301 9.15 6.69 -17.98
N VAL A 302 8.80 5.40 -18.07
CA VAL A 302 9.31 4.40 -17.14
C VAL A 302 10.80 4.09 -17.34
N PRO A 303 11.31 3.88 -18.57
CA PRO A 303 12.75 3.70 -18.76
C PRO A 303 13.58 4.89 -18.25
N ASP A 304 13.16 6.13 -18.51
CA ASP A 304 13.83 7.32 -17.96
C ASP A 304 13.77 7.37 -16.42
N LEU A 305 12.65 7.00 -15.83
CA LEU A 305 12.48 6.95 -14.38
C LEU A 305 13.42 5.93 -13.72
N THR A 306 13.57 4.74 -14.30
CA THR A 306 14.31 3.60 -13.73
C THR A 306 15.80 3.61 -14.06
N ASP A 307 16.23 4.43 -15.00
CA ASP A 307 17.64 4.63 -15.32
C ASP A 307 18.34 5.44 -14.22
N LEU A 308 19.07 4.75 -13.34
CA LEU A 308 19.84 5.37 -12.25
C LEU A 308 21.23 5.85 -12.67
N SER A 309 21.64 5.64 -13.92
CA SER A 309 22.97 6.10 -14.43
C SER A 309 23.13 7.62 -14.39
N LYS A 310 22.02 8.35 -14.31
CA LYS A 310 21.98 9.81 -14.19
C LYS A 310 22.11 10.33 -12.75
N GLU A 311 22.07 9.44 -11.77
CA GLU A 311 22.26 9.83 -10.35
C GLU A 311 23.75 9.97 -10.04
N THR A 312 24.09 10.90 -9.16
CA THR A 312 25.48 11.08 -8.73
C THR A 312 25.92 9.93 -7.83
N LYS A 313 27.25 9.70 -7.78
CA LYS A 313 27.82 8.69 -6.90
C LYS A 313 27.44 8.95 -5.43
N GLU A 314 27.45 10.21 -5.00
CA GLU A 314 27.09 10.62 -3.64
C GLU A 314 25.64 10.25 -3.32
N THR A 315 24.72 10.41 -4.27
CA THR A 315 23.33 9.98 -4.14
C THR A 315 23.23 8.46 -4.00
N ILE A 316 23.89 7.72 -4.88
CA ILE A 316 23.92 6.25 -4.85
C ILE A 316 24.46 5.73 -3.52
N ASP A 317 25.59 6.30 -3.06
CA ASP A 317 26.25 5.93 -1.78
C ASP A 317 25.37 6.30 -0.57
N MET A 318 24.71 7.46 -0.60
CA MET A 318 23.79 7.90 0.47
C MET A 318 22.65 6.91 0.68
N TYR A 319 22.08 6.35 -0.37
CA TYR A 319 21.03 5.34 -0.29
C TYR A 319 21.58 3.92 0.01
N GLY A 320 22.88 3.69 -0.07
CA GLY A 320 23.51 2.38 0.15
C GLY A 320 23.21 1.36 -0.95
N ILE A 321 22.97 1.80 -2.19
CA ILE A 321 22.55 0.91 -3.28
C ILE A 321 23.63 -0.08 -3.67
N ASN A 322 24.92 0.31 -3.63
CA ASN A 322 26.04 -0.54 -4.03
C ASN A 322 26.34 -1.66 -3.01
N ASP A 323 25.90 -1.50 -1.75
CA ASP A 323 26.13 -2.46 -0.67
C ASP A 323 25.03 -3.54 -0.61
N SER A 324 23.92 -3.31 -1.27
CA SER A 324 22.81 -4.24 -1.35
C SER A 324 23.05 -5.27 -2.46
N GLY A 325 23.74 -6.36 -2.16
CA GLY A 325 23.95 -7.49 -3.09
C GLY A 325 22.68 -8.25 -3.49
N VAL A 326 21.50 -7.63 -3.43
CA VAL A 326 20.20 -8.21 -3.79
C VAL A 326 19.56 -7.36 -4.87
N ASP A 327 19.31 -7.96 -6.01
CA ASP A 327 18.55 -7.38 -7.14
C ASP A 327 17.26 -6.73 -6.63
N GLY A 328 17.10 -5.43 -6.89
CA GLY A 328 15.90 -4.69 -6.57
C GLY A 328 15.68 -4.43 -5.08
N GLY A 329 16.73 -4.32 -4.30
CA GLY A 329 16.69 -4.06 -2.87
C GLY A 329 15.86 -2.84 -2.48
N PHE A 330 15.49 -2.77 -1.22
CA PHE A 330 14.71 -1.66 -0.65
C PHE A 330 15.37 -0.29 -0.90
N ALA A 331 16.72 -0.22 -0.91
CA ALA A 331 17.49 0.97 -1.19
C ALA A 331 17.20 1.56 -2.59
N ARG A 332 17.20 0.69 -3.63
CA ARG A 332 16.83 1.10 -4.99
C ARG A 332 15.39 1.59 -5.05
N ASN A 333 14.47 0.91 -4.37
CA ASN A 333 13.07 1.32 -4.33
C ASN A 333 12.89 2.69 -3.66
N CYS A 334 13.64 3.00 -2.58
CA CYS A 334 13.62 4.32 -1.95
C CYS A 334 14.11 5.43 -2.90
N LEU A 335 15.19 5.20 -3.64
CA LEU A 335 15.65 6.17 -4.64
C LEU A 335 14.65 6.34 -5.78
N LEU A 336 14.05 5.26 -6.27
CA LEU A 336 12.98 5.34 -7.27
C LEU A 336 11.76 6.08 -6.73
N ALA A 337 11.39 5.90 -5.45
CA ALA A 337 10.29 6.63 -4.83
C ALA A 337 10.55 8.15 -4.80
N ARG A 338 11.79 8.59 -4.51
CA ARG A 338 12.16 10.00 -4.62
C ARG A 338 12.00 10.51 -6.05
N ARG A 339 12.49 9.76 -7.05
CA ARG A 339 12.35 10.13 -8.48
C ARG A 339 10.91 10.19 -8.95
N MET A 340 10.04 9.28 -8.41
CA MET A 340 8.60 9.31 -8.66
C MET A 340 7.94 10.53 -8.02
N ALA A 341 8.35 10.89 -6.80
CA ALA A 341 7.87 12.07 -6.11
C ALA A 341 8.20 13.36 -6.88
N GLU A 342 9.42 13.49 -7.42
CA GLU A 342 9.84 14.59 -8.31
C GLU A 342 8.95 14.70 -9.55
N ARG A 343 8.46 13.57 -10.07
CA ARG A 343 7.58 13.50 -11.26
C ARG A 343 6.09 13.57 -10.90
N GLY A 344 5.75 13.86 -9.65
CA GLY A 344 4.38 14.09 -9.23
C GLY A 344 3.53 12.82 -9.06
N VAL A 345 4.12 11.65 -8.83
CA VAL A 345 3.34 10.47 -8.40
C VAL A 345 2.75 10.75 -7.02
N ARG A 346 1.45 10.54 -6.87
CA ARG A 346 0.71 10.98 -5.69
C ARG A 346 0.84 10.02 -4.50
N PHE A 347 0.81 8.71 -4.76
CA PHE A 347 0.97 7.70 -3.72
C PHE A 347 1.96 6.63 -4.17
N ILE A 348 3.02 6.44 -3.41
CA ILE A 348 4.11 5.50 -3.69
C ILE A 348 4.23 4.59 -2.48
N GLN A 349 3.98 3.30 -2.67
CA GLN A 349 4.04 2.32 -1.60
C GLN A 349 5.17 1.33 -1.82
N LEU A 350 6.08 1.26 -0.85
CA LEU A 350 7.14 0.29 -0.80
C LEU A 350 6.78 -0.76 0.25
N MET A 351 6.63 -2.01 -0.17
CA MET A 351 6.37 -3.13 0.73
C MET A 351 7.65 -3.93 0.91
N HIS A 352 8.22 -3.87 2.10
CA HIS A 352 9.42 -4.61 2.47
C HIS A 352 9.05 -5.78 3.37
N ARG A 353 9.29 -7.01 2.89
CA ARG A 353 8.89 -8.26 3.54
C ARG A 353 9.94 -8.76 4.52
N GLY A 354 9.54 -9.60 5.47
CA GLY A 354 10.45 -10.33 6.35
C GLY A 354 10.47 -9.89 7.81
N TRP A 355 9.47 -9.11 8.26
CA TRP A 355 9.40 -8.65 9.66
C TRP A 355 8.64 -9.61 10.59
N ASP A 356 8.21 -10.76 10.08
CA ASP A 356 7.50 -11.79 10.85
C ASP A 356 8.48 -12.71 11.60
N GLN A 357 8.88 -12.32 12.82
CA GLN A 357 10.00 -12.90 13.55
C GLN A 357 9.57 -13.68 14.80
N HIS A 358 8.96 -14.84 14.58
CA HIS A 358 8.45 -15.74 15.62
C HIS A 358 9.53 -16.52 16.37
N GLY A 359 10.74 -16.60 15.83
CA GLY A 359 11.89 -17.23 16.43
C GLY A 359 13.18 -16.67 15.84
N GLY A 360 14.26 -16.65 16.61
CA GLY A 360 15.53 -16.08 16.15
C GLY A 360 15.47 -14.58 15.85
N LEU A 361 14.53 -13.86 16.47
CA LEU A 361 14.29 -12.44 16.22
C LEU A 361 15.57 -11.61 16.28
N PRO A 362 16.48 -11.75 17.25
CA PRO A 362 17.67 -10.90 17.32
C PRO A 362 18.58 -10.99 16.09
N GLY A 363 18.71 -12.17 15.51
CA GLY A 363 19.49 -12.35 14.27
C GLY A 363 18.76 -11.79 13.05
N GLN A 364 17.48 -12.09 12.93
CA GLN A 364 16.66 -11.69 11.79
C GLN A 364 16.43 -10.19 11.73
N ILE A 365 16.14 -9.53 12.86
CA ILE A 365 15.87 -8.08 12.90
C ILE A 365 17.10 -7.25 12.53
N ARG A 366 18.32 -7.73 12.84
CA ARG A 366 19.56 -7.07 12.40
C ARG A 366 19.66 -7.01 10.87
N GLY A 367 19.30 -8.09 10.18
CA GLY A 367 19.25 -8.13 8.72
C GLY A 367 18.20 -7.16 8.17
N GLN A 368 16.99 -7.17 8.72
CA GLN A 368 15.92 -6.29 8.32
C GLN A 368 16.27 -4.81 8.52
N CYS A 369 16.84 -4.46 9.68
CA CYS A 369 17.28 -3.09 9.94
C CYS A 369 18.39 -2.64 9.00
N LYS A 370 19.37 -3.53 8.70
CA LYS A 370 20.42 -3.24 7.73
C LYS A 370 19.85 -2.92 6.35
N ASP A 371 18.80 -3.62 5.93
CA ASP A 371 18.16 -3.40 4.62
C ASP A 371 17.44 -2.05 4.53
N VAL A 372 16.86 -1.55 5.63
CA VAL A 372 15.91 -0.42 5.56
C VAL A 372 16.39 0.87 6.22
N ASP A 373 17.31 0.81 7.18
CA ASP A 373 17.65 1.98 8.01
C ASP A 373 18.29 3.11 7.18
N GLN A 374 19.39 2.80 6.49
CA GLN A 374 20.10 3.77 5.67
C GLN A 374 19.23 4.35 4.56
N PRO A 375 18.54 3.55 3.71
CA PRO A 375 17.76 4.10 2.61
C PRO A 375 16.50 4.85 3.08
N SER A 376 15.90 4.50 4.21
CA SER A 376 14.79 5.27 4.77
C SER A 376 15.23 6.66 5.22
N ALA A 377 16.36 6.74 5.94
CA ALA A 377 16.94 8.01 6.36
C ALA A 377 17.45 8.84 5.17
N ALA A 378 18.07 8.19 4.18
CA ALA A 378 18.52 8.83 2.95
C ALA A 378 17.36 9.46 2.19
N LEU A 379 16.21 8.76 2.09
CA LEU A 379 15.01 9.28 1.44
C LEU A 379 14.53 10.58 2.10
N VAL A 380 14.46 10.62 3.43
CA VAL A 380 14.04 11.84 4.16
C VAL A 380 15.04 12.97 3.94
N LYS A 381 16.35 12.70 4.05
CA LYS A 381 17.41 13.70 3.82
C LYS A 381 17.42 14.23 2.39
N ASP A 382 17.28 13.36 1.39
CA ASP A 382 17.29 13.74 -0.03
C ASP A 382 16.06 14.59 -0.38
N LEU A 383 14.86 14.18 0.09
CA LEU A 383 13.65 14.98 -0.08
C LEU A 383 13.79 16.35 0.59
N LYS A 384 14.37 16.41 1.80
CA LYS A 384 14.62 17.66 2.51
C LYS A 384 15.59 18.57 1.75
N ALA A 385 16.71 18.02 1.29
CA ALA A 385 17.73 18.77 0.53
C ALA A 385 17.20 19.34 -0.79
N ARG A 386 16.20 18.67 -1.39
CA ARG A 386 15.54 19.09 -2.64
C ARG A 386 14.32 20.01 -2.41
N GLY A 387 13.97 20.32 -1.16
CA GLY A 387 12.76 21.11 -0.85
C GLY A 387 11.44 20.37 -1.13
N LEU A 388 11.48 19.04 -1.20
CA LEU A 388 10.31 18.20 -1.48
C LEU A 388 9.67 17.63 -0.21
N LEU A 389 10.39 17.62 0.93
CA LEU A 389 9.88 17.04 2.16
C LEU A 389 8.70 17.83 2.71
N GLU A 390 8.66 19.15 2.49
CA GLU A 390 7.58 20.01 2.98
C GLU A 390 6.21 19.58 2.47
N ASP A 391 6.12 19.08 1.22
CA ASP A 391 4.88 18.65 0.59
C ASP A 391 4.81 17.13 0.29
N THR A 392 5.76 16.35 0.84
CA THR A 392 5.81 14.90 0.75
C THR A 392 5.73 14.28 2.14
N LEU A 393 4.65 13.55 2.40
CA LEU A 393 4.52 12.77 3.64
C LEU A 393 5.21 11.42 3.46
N VAL A 394 6.27 11.16 4.22
CA VAL A 394 6.93 9.85 4.31
C VAL A 394 6.42 9.14 5.54
N ILE A 395 5.97 7.89 5.39
CA ILE A 395 5.45 7.05 6.48
C ILE A 395 6.26 5.78 6.53
N TRP A 396 6.65 5.33 7.73
CA TRP A 396 7.34 4.06 7.96
C TRP A 396 6.64 3.28 9.06
N GLY A 397 6.42 1.99 8.84
CA GLY A 397 5.89 1.07 9.84
C GLY A 397 5.14 -0.10 9.26
N GLY A 398 4.65 -0.99 10.12
CA GLY A 398 3.94 -2.20 9.75
C GLY A 398 2.51 -2.25 10.31
N GLU A 399 1.90 -3.42 10.21
CA GLU A 399 0.48 -3.63 10.49
C GLU A 399 0.14 -3.82 11.96
N PHE A 400 1.10 -4.23 12.80
CA PHE A 400 1.00 -4.35 14.25
C PHE A 400 2.40 -4.49 14.89
N GLY A 401 2.46 -4.63 16.21
CA GLY A 401 3.68 -4.83 16.98
C GLY A 401 3.90 -6.28 17.40
N ARG A 402 4.79 -6.43 18.38
CA ARG A 402 5.21 -7.73 18.90
C ARG A 402 5.07 -7.79 20.42
N THR A 403 4.81 -9.00 20.93
CA THR A 403 4.64 -9.25 22.37
C THR A 403 5.91 -8.98 23.16
N VAL A 404 5.74 -8.56 24.42
CA VAL A 404 6.87 -8.43 25.37
C VAL A 404 7.37 -9.78 25.86
N TYR A 405 6.55 -10.83 25.78
CA TYR A 405 6.96 -12.19 26.13
C TYR A 405 7.52 -12.95 24.93
N SER A 406 8.37 -13.92 25.21
CA SER A 406 8.93 -14.80 24.19
C SER A 406 7.91 -15.80 23.69
N GLN A 407 7.83 -15.93 22.36
CA GLN A 407 7.25 -17.09 21.72
C GLN A 407 8.28 -18.19 21.66
N GLY A 408 7.96 -19.37 22.22
CA GLY A 408 8.90 -20.48 22.33
C GLY A 408 9.99 -20.26 23.37
N ALA A 409 11.16 -20.83 23.13
CA ALA A 409 12.28 -20.78 24.06
C ALA A 409 12.87 -19.38 24.22
N LEU A 410 13.14 -18.99 25.45
CA LEU A 410 13.87 -17.78 25.79
C LEU A 410 15.27 -18.17 26.28
N THR A 411 16.31 -17.73 25.57
CA THR A 411 17.71 -17.87 25.98
C THR A 411 18.32 -16.49 26.16
N GLU A 412 19.55 -16.40 26.65
CA GLU A 412 20.24 -15.14 26.88
C GLU A 412 20.26 -14.24 25.64
N ASN A 413 20.56 -14.83 24.47
CA ASN A 413 20.82 -14.10 23.24
C ASN A 413 19.77 -14.39 22.14
N ASN A 414 18.71 -15.15 22.44
CA ASN A 414 17.72 -15.51 21.44
C ASN A 414 16.33 -15.66 22.01
N TYR A 415 15.35 -15.12 21.26
CA TYR A 415 13.91 -15.18 21.52
C TYR A 415 13.14 -14.97 20.22
N GLY A 416 11.88 -15.32 20.23
CA GLY A 416 10.87 -14.91 19.25
C GLY A 416 9.81 -14.06 19.90
N ARG A 417 8.99 -13.38 19.11
CA ARG A 417 7.86 -12.62 19.61
C ARG A 417 6.60 -12.95 18.81
N ASP A 418 5.49 -13.09 19.49
CA ASP A 418 4.18 -13.27 18.87
C ASP A 418 3.60 -11.93 18.38
N HIS A 419 2.52 -11.99 17.62
CA HIS A 419 1.79 -10.83 17.16
C HIS A 419 1.16 -10.05 18.32
N HIS A 420 1.19 -8.73 18.25
CA HIS A 420 0.62 -7.87 19.26
C HIS A 420 -0.05 -6.63 18.67
N GLY A 421 -1.37 -6.56 18.77
CA GLY A 421 -2.16 -5.47 18.19
C GLY A 421 -2.35 -4.26 19.12
N ARG A 422 -2.12 -4.39 20.43
CA ARG A 422 -2.47 -3.33 21.38
C ARG A 422 -1.55 -2.12 21.40
N CYS A 423 -0.32 -2.29 20.94
CA CYS A 423 0.57 -1.17 20.72
C CYS A 423 1.64 -1.52 19.70
N TYR A 424 1.98 -0.55 18.86
CA TYR A 424 3.11 -0.63 17.95
C TYR A 424 3.59 0.76 17.56
N SER A 425 4.76 0.82 16.94
CA SER A 425 5.39 2.08 16.59
C SER A 425 5.46 2.26 15.08
N MET A 426 5.10 3.46 14.64
CA MET A 426 5.34 3.95 13.27
C MET A 426 5.93 5.35 13.36
N TRP A 427 6.53 5.84 12.27
CA TRP A 427 6.91 7.23 12.19
C TRP A 427 6.46 7.88 10.88
N MET A 428 6.36 9.19 10.87
CA MET A 428 6.12 10.01 9.70
C MET A 428 7.06 11.20 9.65
N ALA A 429 7.37 11.66 8.42
CA ALA A 429 8.20 12.82 8.16
C ALA A 429 7.61 13.69 7.06
N GLY A 430 7.76 15.00 7.16
CA GLY A 430 7.35 15.96 6.14
C GLY A 430 5.84 16.03 5.92
N GLY A 431 5.40 16.68 4.85
CA GLY A 431 3.99 16.81 4.49
C GLY A 431 3.11 17.41 5.57
N GLY A 432 3.68 18.25 6.46
CA GLY A 432 2.99 18.88 7.59
C GLY A 432 2.85 17.98 8.83
N SER A 433 3.52 16.82 8.90
CA SER A 433 3.69 16.11 10.16
C SER A 433 4.56 16.92 11.11
N LYS A 434 4.32 16.82 12.41
CA LYS A 434 5.06 17.56 13.42
C LYS A 434 6.45 16.95 13.66
N PRO A 435 7.54 17.62 13.26
CA PRO A 435 8.87 17.01 13.32
C PRO A 435 9.41 17.01 14.76
N GLY A 436 10.37 16.11 15.03
CA GLY A 436 11.11 16.06 16.27
C GLY A 436 10.27 15.74 17.50
N ILE A 437 9.30 14.83 17.40
CA ILE A 437 8.47 14.43 18.53
C ILE A 437 8.39 12.91 18.69
N THR A 438 8.15 12.48 19.92
CA THR A 438 7.61 11.15 20.24
C THR A 438 6.18 11.32 20.74
N PHE A 439 5.21 10.71 20.06
CA PHE A 439 3.79 10.81 20.34
C PHE A 439 3.25 9.53 20.94
N GLY A 440 2.46 9.66 22.00
CA GLY A 440 1.83 8.56 22.71
C GLY A 440 2.78 7.79 23.63
N GLU A 441 2.19 7.06 24.55
CA GLU A 441 2.93 6.27 25.57
C GLU A 441 2.33 4.88 25.74
N THR A 442 3.19 3.91 26.02
CA THR A 442 2.85 2.55 26.38
C THR A 442 3.22 2.30 27.83
N ASP A 443 2.61 1.28 28.45
CA ASP A 443 2.91 0.87 29.83
C ASP A 443 4.38 0.43 30.01
N ASP A 444 4.79 0.16 31.24
CA ASP A 444 6.16 -0.25 31.60
C ASP A 444 6.62 -1.55 30.90
N PHE A 445 5.67 -2.31 30.36
CA PHE A 445 5.95 -3.53 29.59
C PHE A 445 5.97 -3.29 28.07
N GLY A 446 5.55 -2.10 27.59
CA GLY A 446 5.35 -1.88 26.15
C GLY A 446 4.26 -2.80 25.59
N TYR A 447 3.21 -3.07 26.41
CA TYR A 447 2.17 -4.03 26.10
C TYR A 447 0.80 -3.37 25.88
N ASN A 448 0.48 -2.31 26.58
CA ASN A 448 -0.74 -1.54 26.38
C ASN A 448 -0.45 -0.07 26.12
N VAL A 449 -1.26 0.57 25.29
CA VAL A 449 -1.25 2.04 25.18
C VAL A 449 -1.86 2.63 26.47
N VAL A 450 -1.17 3.62 27.05
CA VAL A 450 -1.63 4.32 28.25
C VAL A 450 -1.93 5.80 28.02
N LYS A 451 -1.44 6.35 26.89
CA LYS A 451 -1.69 7.74 26.54
C LYS A 451 -1.72 7.96 25.03
N ASP A 452 -2.60 8.86 24.58
CA ASP A 452 -2.73 9.30 23.19
C ASP A 452 -2.86 8.13 22.19
N SER A 453 -3.84 7.27 22.42
CA SER A 453 -4.14 6.11 21.56
C SER A 453 -4.42 6.50 20.12
N VAL A 454 -3.85 5.76 19.16
CA VAL A 454 -4.01 5.96 17.72
C VAL A 454 -4.49 4.66 17.05
N PRO A 455 -5.79 4.39 17.01
CA PRO A 455 -6.34 3.32 16.20
C PRO A 455 -6.06 3.50 14.70
N VAL A 456 -6.14 2.40 13.93
CA VAL A 456 -5.90 2.40 12.48
C VAL A 456 -6.74 3.47 11.75
N HIS A 457 -8.01 3.62 12.10
CA HIS A 457 -8.87 4.62 11.47
C HIS A 457 -8.43 6.06 11.76
N ASP A 458 -7.93 6.33 12.97
CA ASP A 458 -7.41 7.66 13.36
C ASP A 458 -6.10 7.99 12.63
N TRP A 459 -5.25 6.97 12.45
CA TRP A 459 -4.04 7.09 11.63
C TRP A 459 -4.38 7.47 10.20
N ASN A 460 -5.32 6.74 9.58
CA ASN A 460 -5.79 7.02 8.22
C ASN A 460 -6.49 8.39 8.11
N ALA A 461 -7.30 8.79 9.10
CA ALA A 461 -7.92 10.10 9.16
C ALA A 461 -6.87 11.23 9.23
N THR A 462 -5.79 11.01 10.00
CA THR A 462 -4.68 11.97 10.14
C THR A 462 -3.91 12.11 8.82
N ILE A 463 -3.63 11.02 8.11
CA ILE A 463 -3.01 11.05 6.77
C ILE A 463 -3.89 11.84 5.79
N LEU A 464 -5.20 11.55 5.74
CA LEU A 464 -6.14 12.26 4.88
C LEU A 464 -6.20 13.76 5.21
N ARG A 465 -6.17 14.12 6.49
CA ARG A 465 -6.13 15.52 6.95
C ARG A 465 -4.89 16.26 6.46
N LEU A 466 -3.71 15.63 6.52
CA LEU A 466 -2.46 16.21 5.99
C LEU A 466 -2.55 16.45 4.48
N LEU A 467 -3.24 15.59 3.74
CA LEU A 467 -3.53 15.76 2.31
C LEU A 467 -4.68 16.75 2.01
N GLY A 468 -5.19 17.44 3.04
CA GLY A 468 -6.28 18.41 2.91
C GLY A 468 -7.67 17.78 2.72
N ILE A 469 -7.81 16.50 2.99
CA ILE A 469 -9.06 15.75 2.81
C ILE A 469 -9.80 15.64 4.15
N ASP A 470 -11.06 16.00 4.16
CA ASP A 470 -11.99 15.62 5.22
C ASP A 470 -12.38 14.15 4.98
N HIS A 471 -11.90 13.26 5.85
CA HIS A 471 -12.12 11.82 5.72
C HIS A 471 -13.59 11.42 5.80
N THR A 472 -14.45 12.29 6.31
CA THR A 472 -15.91 12.06 6.40
C THR A 472 -16.65 12.45 5.12
N LYS A 473 -16.02 13.26 4.25
CA LYS A 473 -16.61 13.77 3.01
C LYS A 473 -16.14 13.08 1.75
N LEU A 474 -14.96 12.44 1.77
CA LEU A 474 -14.50 11.62 0.66
C LEU A 474 -15.18 10.27 0.72
N THR A 475 -16.30 10.14 0.01
CA THR A 475 -17.15 8.94 0.00
C THR A 475 -17.34 8.40 -1.41
N PHE A 476 -17.69 7.13 -1.51
CA PHE A 476 -18.14 6.47 -2.72
C PHE A 476 -19.42 5.69 -2.43
N ARG A 477 -20.47 5.93 -3.24
CA ARG A 477 -21.75 5.23 -3.11
C ARG A 477 -21.65 3.84 -3.73
N PHE A 478 -21.83 2.81 -2.91
CA PHE A 478 -21.80 1.43 -3.37
C PHE A 478 -22.89 0.63 -2.64
N GLN A 479 -23.74 -0.08 -3.41
CA GLN A 479 -24.85 -0.88 -2.87
C GLN A 479 -25.74 -0.13 -1.85
N GLY A 480 -26.08 1.12 -2.17
CA GLY A 480 -26.97 1.93 -1.32
C GLY A 480 -26.34 2.60 -0.11
N ARG A 481 -25.05 2.37 0.17
CA ARG A 481 -24.29 2.97 1.27
C ARG A 481 -23.16 3.87 0.75
N ASP A 482 -22.92 4.99 1.44
CA ASP A 482 -21.73 5.82 1.21
C ASP A 482 -20.57 5.28 2.05
N PHE A 483 -19.57 4.71 1.36
CA PHE A 483 -18.35 4.19 1.98
C PHE A 483 -17.27 5.26 2.01
N ARG A 484 -16.42 5.19 3.02
CA ARG A 484 -15.21 6.00 3.18
C ARG A 484 -14.08 5.13 3.75
N LEU A 485 -12.81 5.56 3.62
CA LEU A 485 -11.65 4.81 4.11
C LEU A 485 -11.73 4.52 5.62
N THR A 486 -12.22 5.45 6.40
CA THR A 486 -12.30 5.34 7.88
C THR A 486 -13.61 4.73 8.37
N ASP A 487 -14.43 4.18 7.49
CA ASP A 487 -15.76 3.64 7.78
C ASP A 487 -16.60 4.62 8.63
N VAL A 488 -17.06 4.22 9.80
CA VAL A 488 -17.81 5.09 10.74
C VAL A 488 -16.92 5.72 11.82
N GLU A 489 -15.65 5.34 11.85
CA GLU A 489 -14.62 5.73 12.81
C GLU A 489 -13.74 6.88 12.28
N GLY A 490 -12.66 7.15 12.99
CA GLY A 490 -11.59 8.05 12.60
C GLY A 490 -11.66 9.41 13.30
N GLU A 491 -10.63 9.67 14.07
CA GLU A 491 -10.35 10.96 14.71
C GLU A 491 -8.98 11.47 14.28
N VAL A 492 -8.91 12.70 13.81
CA VAL A 492 -7.63 13.32 13.42
C VAL A 492 -6.77 13.59 14.65
N LYS A 493 -5.59 13.01 14.73
CA LYS A 493 -4.64 13.21 15.83
C LYS A 493 -3.85 14.50 15.65
N GLN A 494 -4.39 15.60 16.17
CA GLN A 494 -3.80 16.93 16.02
C GLN A 494 -2.37 17.02 16.57
N GLY A 495 -2.01 16.23 17.58
CA GLY A 495 -0.66 16.19 18.15
C GLY A 495 0.43 15.69 17.18
N LEU A 496 0.04 15.02 16.07
CA LEU A 496 0.93 14.57 15.00
C LEU A 496 1.06 15.61 13.86
N ILE A 497 0.28 16.69 13.87
CA ILE A 497 0.22 17.71 12.82
C ILE A 497 0.95 18.97 13.26
N ALA A 498 1.77 19.60 12.36
CA ALA A 498 2.48 20.85 12.58
C ALA A 498 1.59 22.08 12.36
#